data_77222b003cf9552f031134df1cc77f8c
#
_entry.id   77222b003cf9552f031134df1cc77f8c
#
_cell.length_a   1.000
_cell.length_b   1.000
_cell.length_c   1.000
_cell.angle_alpha   90.00
_cell.angle_beta   90.00
_cell.angle_gamma   90.00
#
_symmetry.space_group_name_H-M   'P 1'
#
loop_
_entity.id
_entity.type
_entity.pdbx_description
1 polymer ?
#
loop_
_entity_poly.entity_id
_entity_poly.type
_entity_poly.pdbx_seq_one_letter_code
_entity_poly.pdbx_strand_id
1 'polypeptide(L)'
;MDRILFIIPPHLKFDDFINPSPNARIVIKEYGNYGSILTDMPLGALAISAYLKKYVSVETRLLDFNIALNKIDGFNHKSFKDFFYEILSEKQWSEYNPDLIGISALFTPSYHNLLDIATCCRELFSFCIIVAGGGVPTNLYKEIFRDSACFDALCYGEGEKPLLGLVKADDKLQYLEKNPSWITRTKVEIGQLFKHDFIEDLNEIPFYDYAILETDDYGLNPALTAYAGVNEKNKNFHVMTSRGCANRCCFCSSHTVHGRKMRYYSVDRIREDFTLLKNQYGVRILVFQDDHFLANRERAFDIIDIVKKLNITAVFQNGLALYALDKKMLESLKSAGVNQLMLSVESGSNRVLKKIMHKRLNLSIVKQVATDCRGLEIYTNVNILIGLPGETKQDIEDARSFLKTIHANWFMIFCATPLVGSEMFDICRKKNYLRSSYTDFDYKKANIETEDFTAEYIQEMAYVMNLELNFVENSDFRLGNYKMALKGFKNAIRAKSDHALGHYYAAQCYEKLGNSKKALQHMNIAKIEAEKPFWQKYFNMFNIKLQ
;
A
#
# COMPACT_ATOMS: atom_id res chain seq x y z
N MET A 1 18.85 -20.24 23.84
CA MET A 1 17.72 -19.33 23.49
C MET A 1 18.11 -18.67 22.19
N ASP A 2 17.38 -18.96 21.10
CA ASP A 2 17.69 -18.39 19.78
C ASP A 2 17.37 -16.89 19.77
N ARG A 3 18.26 -16.09 19.19
CA ARG A 3 18.11 -14.64 18.99
C ARG A 3 17.77 -14.38 17.53
N ILE A 4 16.63 -13.78 17.31
CA ILE A 4 16.09 -13.56 15.96
C ILE A 4 15.99 -12.06 15.70
N LEU A 5 16.63 -11.59 14.63
CA LEU A 5 16.49 -10.22 14.14
C LEU A 5 15.58 -10.19 12.93
N PHE A 6 14.43 -9.53 13.05
CA PHE A 6 13.58 -9.21 11.90
C PHE A 6 14.03 -7.89 11.28
N ILE A 7 14.12 -7.85 9.95
CA ILE A 7 14.51 -6.65 9.21
C ILE A 7 13.46 -6.33 8.15
N ILE A 8 13.03 -5.08 8.10
CA ILE A 8 12.11 -4.57 7.08
C ILE A 8 12.87 -3.64 6.14
N PRO A 9 13.04 -4.00 4.86
CA PRO A 9 13.69 -3.14 3.88
C PRO A 9 12.81 -1.93 3.52
N PRO A 10 13.41 -0.82 3.07
CA PRO A 10 12.65 0.32 2.55
C PRO A 10 11.74 -0.08 1.38
N HIS A 11 10.54 0.52 1.35
CA HIS A 11 9.55 0.29 0.29
C HIS A 11 9.69 1.25 -0.90
N LEU A 12 10.87 1.84 -1.08
CA LEU A 12 11.21 2.72 -2.19
C LEU A 12 12.66 2.50 -2.61
N LYS A 13 12.98 2.94 -3.83
CA LYS A 13 14.35 2.91 -4.35
C LYS A 13 15.16 4.10 -3.83
N PHE A 14 16.49 3.96 -3.85
CA PHE A 14 17.41 5.03 -3.46
C PHE A 14 17.19 6.32 -4.25
N ASP A 15 17.09 6.24 -5.58
CA ASP A 15 16.87 7.41 -6.44
C ASP A 15 15.54 8.11 -6.14
N ASP A 16 14.47 7.34 -5.87
CA ASP A 16 13.16 7.92 -5.49
C ASP A 16 13.18 8.61 -4.13
N PHE A 17 14.11 8.22 -3.27
CA PHE A 17 14.32 8.86 -1.97
C PHE A 17 15.12 10.15 -2.09
N ILE A 18 16.27 10.11 -2.79
CA ILE A 18 17.20 11.26 -2.91
C ILE A 18 16.69 12.30 -3.92
N ASN A 19 16.16 11.85 -5.06
CA ASN A 19 15.68 12.67 -6.17
C ASN A 19 14.22 12.38 -6.48
N PRO A 20 13.30 12.68 -5.54
CA PRO A 20 11.89 12.39 -5.76
C PRO A 20 11.36 13.11 -7.00
N SER A 21 10.53 12.41 -7.78
CA SER A 21 9.92 12.99 -8.98
C SER A 21 9.10 14.25 -8.62
N PRO A 22 8.94 15.23 -9.53
CA PRO A 22 8.24 16.50 -9.24
C PRO A 22 6.81 16.34 -8.71
N ASN A 23 6.18 15.19 -8.96
CA ASN A 23 4.83 14.88 -8.49
C ASN A 23 4.84 13.92 -7.27
N ALA A 24 6.01 13.51 -6.79
CA ALA A 24 6.12 12.70 -5.59
C ALA A 24 5.87 13.57 -4.35
N ARG A 25 5.33 12.93 -3.32
CA ARG A 25 5.29 13.55 -2.01
C ARG A 25 6.69 13.59 -1.43
N ILE A 26 7.08 14.75 -0.91
CA ILE A 26 8.37 14.97 -0.26
C ILE A 26 8.19 15.18 1.25
N VAL A 27 9.23 14.81 1.99
CA VAL A 27 9.43 15.16 3.40
C VAL A 27 10.58 16.15 3.45
N ILE A 28 10.31 17.31 4.08
CA ILE A 28 11.31 18.36 4.28
C ILE A 28 12.01 18.05 5.59
N LYS A 29 13.32 17.91 5.55
CA LYS A 29 14.21 17.66 6.68
C LYS A 29 15.17 18.85 6.83
N GLU A 30 15.94 18.87 7.92
CA GLU A 30 16.90 19.97 8.20
C GLU A 30 17.95 20.09 7.09
N TYR A 31 18.48 18.96 6.60
CA TYR A 31 19.57 18.92 5.62
C TYR A 31 19.15 18.38 4.25
N GLY A 32 17.88 18.46 3.89
CA GLY A 32 17.44 18.07 2.56
C GLY A 32 15.94 17.75 2.42
N ASN A 33 15.54 17.55 1.18
CA ASN A 33 14.19 17.14 0.81
C ASN A 33 14.23 15.74 0.25
N TYR A 34 13.47 14.82 0.83
CA TYR A 34 13.51 13.41 0.48
C TYR A 34 12.13 12.89 0.07
N GLY A 35 12.13 11.81 -0.70
CA GLY A 35 10.90 11.09 -0.99
C GLY A 35 10.23 10.57 0.27
N SER A 36 8.91 10.73 0.35
CA SER A 36 8.12 10.29 1.50
C SER A 36 8.14 8.77 1.63
N ILE A 37 8.36 8.28 2.84
CA ILE A 37 8.38 6.87 3.20
C ILE A 37 7.09 6.53 3.95
N LEU A 38 6.52 5.37 3.65
CA LEU A 38 5.40 4.81 4.41
C LEU A 38 5.94 4.07 5.63
N THR A 39 5.34 4.34 6.79
CA THR A 39 5.72 3.74 8.07
C THR A 39 4.59 2.85 8.60
N ASP A 40 4.15 1.91 7.79
CA ASP A 40 3.13 0.92 8.16
C ASP A 40 3.74 -0.13 9.10
N MET A 41 3.01 -0.53 10.15
CA MET A 41 3.50 -1.57 11.08
C MET A 41 3.66 -2.92 10.35
N PRO A 42 4.78 -3.63 10.51
CA PRO A 42 5.09 -4.87 9.81
C PRO A 42 4.37 -6.08 10.45
N LEU A 43 3.06 -6.17 10.26
CA LEU A 43 2.19 -7.16 10.93
C LEU A 43 2.66 -8.60 10.78
N GLY A 44 3.28 -8.97 9.65
CA GLY A 44 3.83 -10.31 9.44
C GLY A 44 4.92 -10.64 10.45
N ALA A 45 5.89 -9.75 10.65
CA ALA A 45 6.97 -9.92 11.63
C ALA A 45 6.43 -9.96 13.07
N LEU A 46 5.43 -9.11 13.40
CA LEU A 46 4.80 -9.07 14.71
C LEU A 46 4.03 -10.36 15.02
N ALA A 47 3.29 -10.90 14.03
CA ALA A 47 2.56 -12.14 14.16
C ALA A 47 3.51 -13.33 14.35
N ILE A 48 4.59 -13.39 13.56
CA ILE A 48 5.62 -14.43 13.65
C ILE A 48 6.31 -14.37 15.02
N SER A 49 6.73 -13.20 15.48
CA SER A 49 7.36 -13.01 16.79
C SER A 49 6.46 -13.52 17.92
N ALA A 50 5.19 -13.11 17.93
CA ALA A 50 4.21 -13.55 18.91
C ALA A 50 4.01 -15.08 18.88
N TYR A 51 3.92 -15.65 17.66
CA TYR A 51 3.72 -17.08 17.47
C TYR A 51 4.92 -17.89 17.98
N LEU A 52 6.14 -17.47 17.67
CA LEU A 52 7.35 -18.11 18.15
C LEU A 52 7.43 -18.08 19.69
N LYS A 53 7.25 -16.92 20.30
CA LYS A 53 7.31 -16.74 21.78
C LYS A 53 6.29 -17.60 22.54
N LYS A 54 5.16 -17.95 21.88
CA LYS A 54 4.18 -18.89 22.46
C LYS A 54 4.70 -20.32 22.61
N TYR A 55 5.54 -20.77 21.67
CA TYR A 55 5.92 -22.19 21.58
C TYR A 55 7.36 -22.49 21.93
N VAL A 56 8.25 -21.50 21.90
CA VAL A 56 9.68 -21.66 22.16
C VAL A 56 10.25 -20.45 22.90
N SER A 57 11.35 -20.67 23.62
CA SER A 57 12.08 -19.59 24.29
C SER A 57 12.98 -18.89 23.27
N VAL A 58 12.56 -17.72 22.76
CA VAL A 58 13.32 -16.91 21.81
C VAL A 58 13.33 -15.44 22.23
N GLU A 59 14.41 -14.75 21.91
CA GLU A 59 14.46 -13.29 21.93
C GLU A 59 14.29 -12.79 20.49
N THR A 60 13.39 -11.84 20.28
CA THR A 60 13.16 -11.22 18.97
C THR A 60 13.39 -9.74 19.03
N ARG A 61 14.08 -9.19 18.04
CA ARG A 61 14.22 -7.74 17.81
C ARG A 61 13.80 -7.41 16.38
N LEU A 62 13.48 -6.15 16.14
CA LEU A 62 13.09 -5.67 14.83
C LEU A 62 13.87 -4.41 14.47
N LEU A 63 14.40 -4.38 13.24
CA LEU A 63 14.98 -3.22 12.60
C LEU A 63 14.15 -2.87 11.36
N ASP A 64 13.47 -1.73 11.39
CA ASP A 64 12.69 -1.23 10.25
C ASP A 64 13.45 -0.07 9.59
N PHE A 65 14.00 -0.31 8.41
CA PHE A 65 14.72 0.71 7.67
C PHE A 65 13.82 1.83 7.12
N ASN A 66 12.49 1.62 7.03
CA ASN A 66 11.56 2.72 6.73
C ASN A 66 11.55 3.73 7.88
N ILE A 67 11.54 3.25 9.12
CA ILE A 67 11.62 4.08 10.32
C ILE A 67 13.00 4.73 10.43
N ALA A 68 14.07 3.98 10.23
CA ALA A 68 15.43 4.50 10.27
C ALA A 68 15.61 5.68 9.29
N LEU A 69 15.21 5.52 8.02
CA LEU A 69 15.22 6.59 7.02
C LEU A 69 14.27 7.75 7.36
N ASN A 70 13.14 7.48 8.01
CA ASN A 70 12.21 8.53 8.40
C ASN A 70 12.73 9.39 9.57
N LYS A 71 13.64 8.86 10.39
CA LYS A 71 14.22 9.56 11.55
C LYS A 71 15.42 10.45 11.22
N ILE A 72 16.13 10.21 10.14
CA ILE A 72 17.33 11.00 9.79
C ILE A 72 16.97 12.45 9.45
N ASP A 73 17.82 13.39 9.82
CA ASP A 73 17.70 14.81 9.47
C ASP A 73 18.38 15.17 8.14
N GLY A 74 19.32 14.33 7.70
CA GLY A 74 19.99 14.42 6.41
C GLY A 74 20.56 13.06 5.98
N PHE A 75 20.71 12.86 4.66
CA PHE A 75 21.24 11.62 4.10
C PHE A 75 22.56 11.90 3.39
N ASN A 76 23.66 11.37 3.94
CA ASN A 76 25.03 11.63 3.46
C ASN A 76 25.73 10.38 2.88
N HIS A 77 24.99 9.31 2.61
CA HIS A 77 25.51 8.05 2.07
C HIS A 77 25.44 8.04 0.55
N LYS A 78 26.35 7.31 -0.10
CA LYS A 78 26.36 7.16 -1.56
C LYS A 78 25.28 6.21 -2.08
N SER A 79 24.78 5.32 -1.21
CA SER A 79 23.75 4.32 -1.51
C SER A 79 22.95 3.96 -0.27
N PHE A 80 21.83 3.28 -0.45
CA PHE A 80 21.14 2.65 0.67
C PHE A 80 21.98 1.52 1.30
N LYS A 81 22.79 0.80 0.50
CA LYS A 81 23.67 -0.25 1.03
C LYS A 81 24.65 0.30 2.06
N ASP A 82 25.27 1.45 1.80
CA ASP A 82 26.18 2.09 2.76
C ASP A 82 25.47 2.46 4.06
N PHE A 83 24.25 2.99 3.95
CA PHE A 83 23.40 3.30 5.10
C PHE A 83 23.01 2.03 5.89
N PHE A 84 22.62 0.96 5.20
CA PHE A 84 22.28 -0.32 5.85
C PHE A 84 23.48 -0.91 6.60
N TYR A 85 24.65 -0.85 5.97
CA TYR A 85 25.88 -1.35 6.58
C TYR A 85 26.24 -0.57 7.84
N GLU A 86 26.14 0.75 7.83
CA GLU A 86 26.40 1.61 8.99
C GLU A 86 25.46 1.26 10.15
N ILE A 87 24.14 1.24 9.91
CA ILE A 87 23.16 0.92 10.96
C ILE A 87 23.35 -0.50 11.51
N LEU A 88 23.60 -1.50 10.65
CA LEU A 88 23.82 -2.89 11.09
C LEU A 88 25.16 -3.09 11.80
N SER A 89 26.13 -2.20 11.59
CA SER A 89 27.43 -2.20 12.29
C SER A 89 27.37 -1.60 13.69
N GLU A 90 26.26 -0.98 14.08
CA GLU A 90 26.10 -0.42 15.41
C GLU A 90 26.30 -1.48 16.50
N LYS A 91 26.91 -1.07 17.61
CA LYS A 91 27.27 -1.93 18.75
C LYS A 91 26.10 -2.77 19.26
N GLN A 92 24.89 -2.23 19.26
CA GLN A 92 23.69 -2.94 19.71
C GLN A 92 23.42 -4.23 18.93
N TRP A 93 23.72 -4.27 17.63
CA TRP A 93 23.49 -5.45 16.79
C TRP A 93 24.60 -6.48 16.91
N SER A 94 25.87 -6.04 17.02
CA SER A 94 26.99 -6.93 17.28
C SER A 94 26.92 -7.57 18.68
N GLU A 95 26.46 -6.85 19.71
CA GLU A 95 26.19 -7.38 21.04
C GLU A 95 24.98 -8.32 21.06
N TYR A 96 23.94 -7.99 20.29
CA TYR A 96 22.79 -8.88 20.13
C TYR A 96 23.18 -10.18 19.44
N ASN A 97 24.06 -10.14 18.46
CA ASN A 97 24.62 -11.27 17.72
C ASN A 97 23.55 -12.31 17.35
N PRO A 98 22.69 -12.04 16.36
CA PRO A 98 21.55 -12.88 16.02
C PRO A 98 21.98 -14.27 15.52
N ASP A 99 21.26 -15.31 15.92
CA ASP A 99 21.43 -16.68 15.41
C ASP A 99 20.66 -16.86 14.08
N LEU A 100 19.59 -16.07 13.90
CA LEU A 100 18.74 -16.06 12.70
C LEU A 100 18.33 -14.64 12.34
N ILE A 101 18.41 -14.30 11.06
CA ILE A 101 17.90 -13.04 10.48
C ILE A 101 16.75 -13.36 9.53
N GLY A 102 15.59 -12.75 9.77
CA GLY A 102 14.42 -12.86 8.93
C GLY A 102 14.12 -11.52 8.24
N ILE A 103 14.30 -11.42 6.91
CA ILE A 103 14.05 -10.20 6.16
C ILE A 103 12.65 -10.28 5.53
N SER A 104 11.77 -9.30 5.83
CA SER A 104 10.39 -9.30 5.34
C SER A 104 10.19 -8.24 4.27
N ALA A 105 10.10 -8.64 2.99
CA ALA A 105 9.89 -7.77 1.84
C ALA A 105 8.52 -8.01 1.19
N LEU A 106 7.65 -6.98 1.22
CA LEU A 106 6.27 -7.10 0.75
C LEU A 106 6.10 -6.62 -0.69
N PHE A 107 6.74 -5.51 -1.07
CA PHE A 107 6.54 -4.82 -2.34
C PHE A 107 7.77 -4.85 -3.23
N THR A 108 7.59 -4.94 -4.54
CA THR A 108 8.68 -5.01 -5.54
C THR A 108 9.74 -3.90 -5.42
N PRO A 109 9.41 -2.63 -5.08
CA PRO A 109 10.44 -1.61 -4.86
C PRO A 109 11.46 -1.94 -3.77
N SER A 110 11.16 -2.89 -2.89
CA SER A 110 12.10 -3.40 -1.87
C SER A 110 13.09 -4.45 -2.40
N TYR A 111 12.97 -4.89 -3.67
CA TYR A 111 13.78 -6.01 -4.20
C TYR A 111 15.29 -5.81 -4.04
N HIS A 112 15.81 -4.71 -4.54
CA HIS A 112 17.25 -4.41 -4.44
C HIS A 112 17.70 -4.16 -3.00
N ASN A 113 16.86 -3.47 -2.21
CA ASN A 113 17.13 -3.25 -0.78
C ASN A 113 17.20 -4.57 -0.01
N LEU A 114 16.35 -5.54 -0.35
CA LEU A 114 16.39 -6.89 0.24
C LEU A 114 17.73 -7.59 -0.02
N LEU A 115 18.26 -7.50 -1.25
CA LEU A 115 19.54 -8.10 -1.62
C LEU A 115 20.71 -7.40 -0.91
N ASP A 116 20.70 -6.07 -0.87
CA ASP A 116 21.73 -5.27 -0.22
C ASP A 116 21.79 -5.52 1.29
N ILE A 117 20.63 -5.56 1.96
CA ILE A 117 20.53 -5.89 3.39
C ILE A 117 21.06 -7.29 3.66
N ALA A 118 20.69 -8.29 2.86
CA ALA A 118 21.20 -9.65 3.01
C ALA A 118 22.73 -9.72 2.85
N THR A 119 23.28 -8.94 1.92
CA THR A 119 24.72 -8.82 1.72
C THR A 119 25.39 -8.22 2.96
N CYS A 120 24.91 -7.10 3.48
CA CYS A 120 25.43 -6.50 4.72
C CYS A 120 25.33 -7.47 5.92
N CYS A 121 24.20 -8.17 6.05
CA CYS A 121 24.02 -9.16 7.10
C CYS A 121 25.02 -10.32 6.99
N ARG A 122 25.28 -10.83 5.78
CA ARG A 122 26.23 -11.93 5.58
C ARG A 122 27.67 -11.50 5.88
N GLU A 123 28.02 -10.25 5.57
CA GLU A 123 29.34 -9.67 5.88
C GLU A 123 29.54 -9.48 7.41
N LEU A 124 28.50 -9.01 8.12
CA LEU A 124 28.60 -8.67 9.54
C LEU A 124 28.31 -9.87 10.48
N PHE A 125 27.45 -10.80 10.06
CA PHE A 125 26.98 -11.94 10.86
C PHE A 125 27.18 -13.26 10.08
N SER A 126 28.43 -13.63 9.83
CA SER A 126 28.83 -14.70 8.91
C SER A 126 28.25 -16.09 9.25
N PHE A 127 27.97 -16.38 10.52
CA PHE A 127 27.43 -17.67 11.00
C PHE A 127 25.92 -17.70 11.14
N CYS A 128 25.26 -16.57 10.92
CA CYS A 128 23.83 -16.43 11.06
C CYS A 128 23.07 -17.10 9.89
N ILE A 129 21.94 -17.74 10.18
CA ILE A 129 21.01 -18.18 9.13
C ILE A 129 20.24 -16.96 8.65
N ILE A 130 20.29 -16.70 7.34
CA ILE A 130 19.59 -15.57 6.71
C ILE A 130 18.45 -16.12 5.85
N VAL A 131 17.22 -15.80 6.24
CA VAL A 131 16.02 -16.16 5.50
C VAL A 131 15.22 -14.91 5.11
N ALA A 132 14.38 -15.02 4.09
CA ALA A 132 13.46 -13.94 3.75
C ALA A 132 12.06 -14.46 3.50
N GLY A 133 11.05 -13.60 3.74
CA GLY A 133 9.63 -13.89 3.54
C GLY A 133 8.84 -12.67 3.04
N GLY A 134 7.56 -12.89 2.77
CA GLY A 134 6.64 -11.89 2.23
C GLY A 134 6.42 -12.01 0.72
N GLY A 135 5.78 -11.02 0.12
CA GLY A 135 5.37 -11.06 -1.28
C GLY A 135 6.53 -11.16 -2.27
N VAL A 136 7.63 -10.45 -2.02
CA VAL A 136 8.81 -10.45 -2.90
C VAL A 136 9.51 -11.82 -2.88
N PRO A 137 9.93 -12.37 -1.73
CA PRO A 137 10.53 -13.71 -1.69
C PRO A 137 9.63 -14.82 -2.22
N THR A 138 8.33 -14.74 -1.95
CA THR A 138 7.37 -15.76 -2.44
C THR A 138 7.28 -15.79 -3.97
N ASN A 139 7.35 -14.63 -4.63
CA ASN A 139 7.08 -14.51 -6.06
C ASN A 139 8.35 -14.36 -6.93
N LEU A 140 9.45 -13.83 -6.37
CA LEU A 140 10.70 -13.54 -7.06
C LEU A 140 11.86 -14.44 -6.61
N TYR A 141 11.57 -15.63 -6.08
CA TYR A 141 12.61 -16.51 -5.53
C TYR A 141 13.69 -16.90 -6.55
N LYS A 142 13.34 -17.08 -7.82
CA LYS A 142 14.30 -17.41 -8.88
C LYS A 142 15.28 -16.28 -9.12
N GLU A 143 14.76 -15.07 -9.19
CA GLU A 143 15.53 -13.84 -9.39
C GLU A 143 16.44 -13.59 -8.18
N ILE A 144 15.90 -13.74 -6.95
CA ILE A 144 16.68 -13.57 -5.72
C ILE A 144 17.85 -14.54 -5.68
N PHE A 145 17.64 -15.83 -5.96
CA PHE A 145 18.74 -16.80 -5.99
C PHE A 145 19.68 -16.66 -7.17
N ARG A 146 19.26 -16.08 -8.29
CA ARG A 146 20.14 -15.71 -9.39
C ARG A 146 21.06 -14.55 -8.98
N ASP A 147 20.50 -13.52 -8.32
CA ASP A 147 21.16 -12.24 -8.09
C ASP A 147 21.91 -12.18 -6.73
N SER A 148 21.66 -13.12 -5.81
CA SER A 148 22.31 -13.15 -4.49
C SER A 148 22.55 -14.58 -3.97
N ALA A 149 23.73 -14.78 -3.39
CA ALA A 149 24.11 -16.00 -2.69
C ALA A 149 23.95 -15.89 -1.15
N CYS A 150 23.41 -14.77 -0.65
CA CYS A 150 23.43 -14.46 0.80
C CYS A 150 22.31 -15.13 1.59
N PHE A 151 21.27 -15.64 0.91
CA PHE A 151 20.14 -16.30 1.57
C PHE A 151 20.35 -17.81 1.69
N ASP A 152 20.08 -18.34 2.89
CA ASP A 152 20.03 -19.79 3.12
C ASP A 152 18.69 -20.38 2.60
N ALA A 153 17.58 -19.66 2.80
CA ALA A 153 16.29 -20.02 2.22
C ALA A 153 15.32 -18.83 2.16
N LEU A 154 14.24 -19.02 1.36
CA LEU A 154 13.11 -18.09 1.29
C LEU A 154 11.84 -18.81 1.74
N CYS A 155 10.96 -18.12 2.46
CA CYS A 155 9.68 -18.67 2.92
C CYS A 155 8.60 -18.50 1.83
N TYR A 156 7.89 -19.58 1.50
CA TYR A 156 6.80 -19.57 0.54
C TYR A 156 5.45 -19.30 1.24
N GLY A 157 4.98 -18.07 1.19
CA GLY A 157 3.73 -17.63 1.82
C GLY A 157 3.90 -17.13 3.25
N GLU A 158 3.07 -17.61 4.17
CA GLU A 158 3.09 -17.20 5.59
C GLU A 158 4.21 -17.88 6.36
N GLY A 159 4.81 -17.15 7.30
CA GLY A 159 6.05 -17.56 7.96
C GLY A 159 5.89 -18.20 9.34
N GLU A 160 4.73 -18.17 9.98
CA GLU A 160 4.56 -18.56 11.38
C GLU A 160 4.96 -20.02 11.63
N LYS A 161 4.34 -20.97 10.95
CA LYS A 161 4.66 -22.39 11.11
C LYS A 161 6.02 -22.76 10.53
N PRO A 162 6.39 -22.31 9.30
CA PRO A 162 7.70 -22.62 8.75
C PRO A 162 8.84 -22.15 9.65
N LEU A 163 8.77 -20.93 10.20
CA LEU A 163 9.82 -20.41 11.06
C LEU A 163 9.85 -21.10 12.43
N LEU A 164 8.69 -21.43 13.00
CA LEU A 164 8.63 -22.22 14.23
C LEU A 164 9.31 -23.59 14.05
N GLY A 165 9.05 -24.25 12.92
CA GLY A 165 9.69 -25.52 12.61
C GLY A 165 11.20 -25.39 12.42
N LEU A 166 11.67 -24.30 11.77
CA LEU A 166 13.09 -24.00 11.62
C LEU A 166 13.79 -23.78 12.97
N VAL A 167 13.18 -22.99 13.86
CA VAL A 167 13.72 -22.70 15.20
C VAL A 167 13.81 -23.98 16.05
N LYS A 168 12.82 -24.87 15.94
CA LYS A 168 12.80 -26.17 16.68
C LYS A 168 13.74 -27.23 16.13
N ALA A 169 14.22 -27.07 14.91
CA ALA A 169 15.05 -28.08 14.27
C ALA A 169 16.45 -28.13 14.87
N ASP A 170 16.94 -29.35 15.16
CA ASP A 170 18.32 -29.57 15.62
C ASP A 170 19.31 -29.22 14.49
N ASP A 171 19.05 -29.70 13.28
CA ASP A 171 19.78 -29.32 12.07
C ASP A 171 18.91 -28.41 11.21
N LYS A 172 19.12 -27.10 11.34
CA LYS A 172 18.36 -26.08 10.68
C LYS A 172 18.52 -26.11 9.15
N LEU A 173 19.73 -26.36 8.65
CA LEU A 173 19.99 -26.42 7.20
C LEU A 173 19.32 -27.63 6.57
N GLN A 174 19.39 -28.78 7.22
CA GLN A 174 18.67 -29.99 6.75
C GLN A 174 17.15 -29.77 6.77
N TYR A 175 16.63 -29.06 7.80
CA TYR A 175 15.20 -28.73 7.86
C TYR A 175 14.76 -27.85 6.67
N LEU A 176 15.54 -26.81 6.33
CA LEU A 176 15.29 -25.97 5.18
C LEU A 176 15.20 -26.78 3.88
N GLU A 177 16.10 -27.76 3.69
CA GLU A 177 16.10 -28.62 2.50
C GLU A 177 14.92 -29.60 2.46
N LYS A 178 14.42 -30.08 3.59
CA LYS A 178 13.34 -31.06 3.64
C LYS A 178 11.93 -30.46 3.63
N ASN A 179 11.74 -29.30 4.22
CA ASN A 179 10.41 -28.71 4.40
C ASN A 179 9.91 -28.05 3.09
N PRO A 180 8.69 -28.37 2.60
CA PRO A 180 8.19 -27.89 1.30
C PRO A 180 7.80 -26.39 1.30
N SER A 181 7.72 -25.73 2.45
CA SER A 181 7.42 -24.30 2.55
C SER A 181 8.67 -23.43 2.50
N TRP A 182 9.86 -24.04 2.56
CA TRP A 182 11.13 -23.35 2.37
C TRP A 182 11.67 -23.56 0.96
N ILE A 183 12.03 -22.47 0.32
CA ILE A 183 12.64 -22.40 -1.00
C ILE A 183 14.14 -22.31 -0.78
N THR A 184 14.91 -23.31 -1.21
CA THR A 184 16.38 -23.26 -1.23
C THR A 184 16.88 -23.23 -2.67
N ARG A 185 18.12 -22.83 -2.87
CA ARG A 185 18.76 -22.81 -4.19
C ARG A 185 18.69 -24.19 -4.86
N THR A 186 19.05 -25.24 -4.13
CA THR A 186 19.03 -26.63 -4.59
C THR A 186 17.65 -27.02 -5.11
N LYS A 187 16.60 -26.69 -4.34
CA LYS A 187 15.22 -27.01 -4.73
C LYS A 187 14.76 -26.26 -5.99
N VAL A 188 15.20 -25.01 -6.14
CA VAL A 188 14.91 -24.21 -7.36
C VAL A 188 15.59 -24.82 -8.58
N GLU A 189 16.85 -25.23 -8.46
CA GLU A 189 17.62 -25.84 -9.53
C GLU A 189 17.01 -27.17 -10.03
N ILE A 190 16.46 -27.97 -9.13
CA ILE A 190 15.79 -29.23 -9.51
C ILE A 190 14.31 -29.05 -9.86
N GLY A 191 13.79 -27.81 -9.87
CA GLY A 191 12.41 -27.49 -10.25
C GLY A 191 11.34 -27.99 -9.26
N GLN A 192 11.67 -28.05 -7.96
CA GLN A 192 10.71 -28.50 -6.93
C GLN A 192 9.54 -27.52 -6.78
N LEU A 193 8.33 -28.07 -6.56
CA LEU A 193 7.15 -27.26 -6.23
C LEU A 193 7.10 -26.98 -4.72
N PHE A 194 6.72 -25.76 -4.38
CA PHE A 194 6.60 -25.29 -3.00
C PHE A 194 5.14 -25.31 -2.52
N LYS A 195 4.93 -25.43 -1.22
CA LYS A 195 3.60 -25.50 -0.60
C LYS A 195 3.48 -24.52 0.55
N HIS A 196 2.32 -23.87 0.64
CA HIS A 196 1.96 -23.09 1.80
C HIS A 196 1.76 -23.96 3.04
N ASP A 197 2.17 -23.48 4.20
CA ASP A 197 1.86 -24.08 5.50
C ASP A 197 1.10 -23.07 6.36
N PHE A 198 -0.18 -22.91 6.07
CA PHE A 198 -1.03 -21.93 6.72
C PHE A 198 -1.45 -22.35 8.13
N ILE A 199 -1.61 -21.36 9.01
CA ILE A 199 -2.41 -21.51 10.22
C ILE A 199 -3.87 -21.46 9.81
N GLU A 200 -4.61 -22.55 9.99
CA GLU A 200 -6.02 -22.64 9.58
C GLU A 200 -6.94 -21.89 10.55
N ASP A 201 -6.74 -22.04 11.85
CA ASP A 201 -7.41 -21.25 12.88
C ASP A 201 -6.51 -20.07 13.30
N LEU A 202 -6.85 -18.85 12.86
CA LEU A 202 -6.05 -17.67 13.19
C LEU A 202 -6.00 -17.37 14.69
N ASN A 203 -6.92 -17.90 15.51
CA ASN A 203 -6.87 -17.74 16.96
C ASN A 203 -5.66 -18.43 17.61
N GLU A 204 -4.99 -19.33 16.89
CA GLU A 204 -3.71 -19.90 17.33
C GLU A 204 -2.59 -18.86 17.42
N ILE A 205 -2.65 -17.79 16.60
CA ILE A 205 -1.70 -16.68 16.64
C ILE A 205 -2.01 -15.81 17.85
N PRO A 206 -1.08 -15.59 18.79
CA PRO A 206 -1.31 -14.70 19.93
C PRO A 206 -1.57 -13.25 19.54
N PHE A 207 -1.86 -12.41 20.53
CA PHE A 207 -1.82 -10.96 20.34
C PHE A 207 -0.48 -10.56 19.73
N TYR A 208 -0.51 -9.73 18.69
CA TYR A 208 0.69 -9.35 17.96
C TYR A 208 1.74 -8.72 18.88
N ASP A 209 2.98 -9.03 18.65
CA ASP A 209 4.10 -8.60 19.48
C ASP A 209 4.50 -7.14 19.19
N TYR A 210 3.60 -6.21 19.48
CA TYR A 210 3.87 -4.78 19.31
C TYR A 210 4.99 -4.27 20.24
N ALA A 211 5.39 -5.07 21.26
CA ALA A 211 6.45 -4.68 22.18
C ALA A 211 7.85 -4.64 21.53
N ILE A 212 8.02 -5.24 20.35
CA ILE A 212 9.28 -5.14 19.59
C ILE A 212 9.36 -3.88 18.72
N LEU A 213 8.34 -3.01 18.75
CA LEU A 213 8.28 -1.75 18.02
C LEU A 213 8.42 -0.54 18.94
N GLU A 214 9.09 0.48 18.45
CA GLU A 214 8.91 1.85 18.94
C GLU A 214 7.62 2.41 18.32
N THR A 215 6.48 2.10 18.93
CA THR A 215 5.14 2.29 18.33
C THR A 215 4.81 3.73 17.95
N ASP A 216 5.47 4.72 18.56
CA ASP A 216 5.26 6.15 18.26
C ASP A 216 5.94 6.60 16.95
N ASP A 217 6.83 5.79 16.40
CA ASP A 217 7.50 6.04 15.12
C ASP A 217 6.60 5.69 13.91
N TYR A 218 5.56 4.90 14.13
CA TYR A 218 4.67 4.43 13.07
C TYR A 218 3.50 5.41 12.90
N GLY A 219 3.45 6.03 11.73
CA GLY A 219 2.48 7.06 11.40
C GLY A 219 1.34 6.56 10.51
N LEU A 220 0.23 7.28 10.52
CA LEU A 220 -0.85 7.05 9.56
C LEU A 220 -0.42 7.54 8.18
N ASN A 221 -0.63 6.72 7.14
CA ASN A 221 -0.36 7.10 5.76
C ASN A 221 -1.00 8.48 5.45
N PRO A 222 -0.19 9.47 5.06
CA PRO A 222 -0.69 10.82 4.82
C PRO A 222 -1.76 10.93 3.72
N ALA A 223 -1.83 9.97 2.78
CA ALA A 223 -2.93 9.91 1.81
C ALA A 223 -4.29 9.63 2.48
N LEU A 224 -4.27 8.97 3.65
CA LEU A 224 -5.47 8.67 4.44
C LEU A 224 -5.83 9.81 5.40
N THR A 225 -4.86 10.62 5.86
CA THR A 225 -5.12 11.67 6.86
C THR A 225 -5.81 12.91 6.29
N ALA A 226 -5.57 13.22 5.02
CA ALA A 226 -6.01 14.48 4.41
C ALA A 226 -7.53 14.73 4.51
N TYR A 227 -8.32 13.65 4.51
CA TYR A 227 -9.78 13.70 4.46
C TYR A 227 -10.48 12.86 5.54
N ALA A 228 -9.74 11.95 6.20
CA ALA A 228 -10.31 11.07 7.23
C ALA A 228 -10.83 11.82 8.47
N GLY A 229 -10.48 13.11 8.61
CA GLY A 229 -10.87 13.91 9.77
C GLY A 229 -10.21 13.44 11.08
N VAL A 230 -9.19 12.58 10.98
CA VAL A 230 -8.41 12.10 12.12
C VAL A 230 -7.29 13.06 12.46
N ASN A 231 -6.99 13.21 13.73
CA ASN A 231 -5.84 13.95 14.17
C ASN A 231 -4.58 13.09 13.94
N GLU A 232 -3.61 13.60 13.16
CA GLU A 232 -2.35 12.91 12.86
C GLU A 232 -1.53 12.59 14.13
N LYS A 233 -1.78 13.31 15.22
CA LYS A 233 -1.17 13.05 16.53
C LYS A 233 -1.83 11.90 17.29
N ASN A 234 -2.98 11.40 16.83
CA ASN A 234 -3.64 10.26 17.46
C ASN A 234 -2.84 8.99 17.19
N LYS A 235 -2.61 8.23 18.25
CA LYS A 235 -1.93 6.95 18.18
C LYS A 235 -2.72 5.98 17.31
N ASN A 236 -2.09 5.46 16.27
CA ASN A 236 -2.69 4.55 15.31
C ASN A 236 -1.96 3.20 15.33
N PHE A 237 -2.71 2.12 15.13
CA PHE A 237 -2.18 0.77 15.03
C PHE A 237 -2.76 0.05 13.83
N HIS A 238 -1.89 -0.64 13.10
CA HIS A 238 -2.30 -1.53 12.03
C HIS A 238 -2.79 -2.84 12.61
N VAL A 239 -3.88 -3.36 12.08
CA VAL A 239 -4.49 -4.62 12.50
C VAL A 239 -4.96 -5.42 11.30
N MET A 240 -4.98 -6.74 11.47
CA MET A 240 -5.52 -7.67 10.48
C MET A 240 -6.49 -8.60 11.19
N THR A 241 -7.75 -8.64 10.75
CA THR A 241 -8.80 -9.44 11.38
C THR A 241 -9.14 -10.70 10.61
N SER A 242 -8.67 -10.79 9.35
CA SER A 242 -8.82 -11.94 8.47
C SER A 242 -7.66 -12.05 7.49
N ARG A 243 -7.40 -13.23 6.95
CA ARG A 243 -6.40 -13.49 5.91
C ARG A 243 -7.02 -14.20 4.72
N GLY A 244 -6.48 -13.91 3.55
CA GLY A 244 -6.92 -14.48 2.27
C GLY A 244 -8.01 -13.68 1.59
N CYS A 245 -8.22 -13.97 0.29
CA CYS A 245 -9.24 -13.34 -0.52
C CYS A 245 -9.75 -14.30 -1.60
N ALA A 246 -11.06 -14.60 -1.59
CA ALA A 246 -11.69 -15.51 -2.55
C ALA A 246 -11.85 -14.90 -3.97
N ASN A 247 -11.62 -13.59 -4.12
CA ASN A 247 -11.69 -12.93 -5.42
C ASN A 247 -10.52 -13.34 -6.32
N ARG A 248 -10.72 -13.25 -7.65
CA ARG A 248 -9.74 -13.64 -8.66
C ARG A 248 -9.35 -12.46 -9.56
N CYS A 249 -9.18 -11.27 -8.96
CA CYS A 249 -8.77 -10.11 -9.72
C CYS A 249 -7.41 -10.34 -10.39
N CYS A 250 -7.34 -10.16 -11.72
CA CYS A 250 -6.17 -10.52 -12.53
C CYS A 250 -4.89 -9.74 -12.13
N PHE A 251 -5.04 -8.55 -11.57
CA PHE A 251 -3.94 -7.67 -11.18
C PHE A 251 -3.41 -7.91 -9.77
N CYS A 252 -4.09 -8.73 -8.96
CA CYS A 252 -3.80 -8.89 -7.53
C CYS A 252 -2.97 -10.14 -7.25
N SER A 253 -1.90 -9.99 -6.45
CA SER A 253 -1.00 -11.07 -6.03
C SER A 253 -1.11 -11.45 -4.55
N SER A 254 -2.02 -10.86 -3.76
CA SER A 254 -2.13 -11.15 -2.32
C SER A 254 -2.37 -12.63 -2.02
N HIS A 255 -3.07 -13.32 -2.92
CA HIS A 255 -3.34 -14.76 -2.81
C HIS A 255 -2.09 -15.65 -2.84
N THR A 256 -0.96 -15.16 -3.35
CA THR A 256 0.30 -15.91 -3.33
C THR A 256 0.90 -16.02 -1.94
N VAL A 257 0.56 -15.09 -1.04
CA VAL A 257 1.01 -15.09 0.36
C VAL A 257 -0.06 -15.69 1.27
N HIS A 258 -1.30 -15.18 1.22
CA HIS A 258 -2.37 -15.53 2.17
C HIS A 258 -3.37 -16.56 1.65
N GLY A 259 -3.23 -17.00 0.40
CA GLY A 259 -4.15 -17.94 -0.23
C GLY A 259 -5.49 -17.31 -0.60
N ARG A 260 -6.38 -18.16 -1.17
CA ARG A 260 -7.74 -17.75 -1.59
C ARG A 260 -8.84 -18.12 -0.60
N LYS A 261 -8.55 -19.04 0.35
CA LYS A 261 -9.47 -19.41 1.41
C LYS A 261 -9.47 -18.32 2.49
N MET A 262 -10.66 -17.83 2.80
CA MET A 262 -10.81 -16.87 3.90
C MET A 262 -10.60 -17.58 5.23
N ARG A 263 -9.77 -17.00 6.10
CA ARG A 263 -9.53 -17.42 7.47
C ARG A 263 -9.75 -16.22 8.39
N TYR A 264 -10.31 -16.44 9.55
CA TYR A 264 -10.78 -15.36 10.43
C TYR A 264 -10.27 -15.55 11.85
N TYR A 265 -9.90 -14.45 12.50
CA TYR A 265 -9.93 -14.40 13.96
C TYR A 265 -11.37 -14.37 14.44
N SER A 266 -11.68 -14.98 15.57
CA SER A 266 -13.01 -14.90 16.18
C SER A 266 -13.33 -13.47 16.63
N VAL A 267 -14.61 -13.13 16.68
CA VAL A 267 -15.06 -11.79 17.10
C VAL A 267 -14.67 -11.51 18.56
N ASP A 268 -14.72 -12.54 19.42
CA ASP A 268 -14.33 -12.41 20.83
C ASP A 268 -12.83 -12.11 20.96
N ARG A 269 -11.99 -12.82 20.20
CA ARG A 269 -10.57 -12.55 20.15
C ARG A 269 -10.27 -11.11 19.66
N ILE A 270 -10.95 -10.63 18.63
CA ILE A 270 -10.80 -9.26 18.14
C ILE A 270 -11.21 -8.24 19.21
N ARG A 271 -12.28 -8.52 19.96
CA ARG A 271 -12.71 -7.67 21.07
C ARG A 271 -11.63 -7.57 22.15
N GLU A 272 -11.02 -8.68 22.50
CA GLU A 272 -9.92 -8.73 23.47
C GLU A 272 -8.71 -7.94 22.96
N ASP A 273 -8.27 -8.20 21.74
CA ASP A 273 -7.12 -7.54 21.12
C ASP A 273 -7.31 -6.01 21.02
N PHE A 274 -8.49 -5.55 20.58
CA PHE A 274 -8.76 -4.11 20.44
C PHE A 274 -8.91 -3.43 21.81
N THR A 275 -9.45 -4.14 22.79
CA THR A 275 -9.51 -3.64 24.18
C THR A 275 -8.11 -3.49 24.76
N LEU A 276 -7.24 -4.45 24.51
CA LEU A 276 -5.86 -4.43 24.93
C LEU A 276 -5.08 -3.28 24.26
N LEU A 277 -5.22 -3.11 22.93
CA LEU A 277 -4.64 -2.00 22.19
C LEU A 277 -5.07 -0.63 22.76
N LYS A 278 -6.35 -0.47 23.06
CA LYS A 278 -6.87 0.76 23.67
C LYS A 278 -6.29 1.02 25.05
N ASN A 279 -6.27 0.00 25.92
CA ASN A 279 -5.94 0.16 27.34
C ASN A 279 -4.42 0.24 27.58
N GLN A 280 -3.63 -0.58 26.89
CA GLN A 280 -2.16 -0.60 27.06
C GLN A 280 -1.45 0.43 26.21
N TYR A 281 -1.90 0.62 24.97
CA TYR A 281 -1.20 1.49 24.01
C TYR A 281 -1.90 2.83 23.76
N GLY A 282 -3.09 3.02 24.30
CA GLY A 282 -3.84 4.29 24.12
C GLY A 282 -4.33 4.53 22.69
N VAL A 283 -4.57 3.46 21.93
CA VAL A 283 -4.93 3.53 20.51
C VAL A 283 -6.22 4.33 20.30
N ARG A 284 -6.21 5.19 19.29
CA ARG A 284 -7.35 6.00 18.85
C ARG A 284 -7.78 5.70 17.42
N ILE A 285 -6.89 5.12 16.62
CA ILE A 285 -7.15 4.78 15.23
C ILE A 285 -6.69 3.35 14.98
N LEU A 286 -7.56 2.52 14.40
CA LEU A 286 -7.21 1.20 13.88
C LEU A 286 -7.20 1.23 12.36
N VAL A 287 -6.06 0.85 11.78
CA VAL A 287 -5.84 0.74 10.33
C VAL A 287 -5.97 -0.72 9.93
N PHE A 288 -7.07 -1.06 9.27
CA PHE A 288 -7.36 -2.44 8.85
C PHE A 288 -6.59 -2.78 7.58
N GLN A 289 -5.84 -3.90 7.63
CA GLN A 289 -5.01 -4.42 6.54
C GLN A 289 -5.58 -5.69 5.90
N ASP A 290 -6.82 -6.02 6.20
CA ASP A 290 -7.50 -7.20 5.65
C ASP A 290 -7.58 -7.13 4.12
N ASP A 291 -7.30 -8.24 3.41
CA ASP A 291 -7.48 -8.36 1.98
C ASP A 291 -8.97 -8.28 1.57
N HIS A 292 -9.87 -8.74 2.44
CA HIS A 292 -11.31 -8.73 2.18
C HIS A 292 -12.13 -8.70 3.47
N PHE A 293 -12.14 -7.54 4.16
CA PHE A 293 -12.84 -7.34 5.42
C PHE A 293 -14.33 -7.69 5.36
N LEU A 294 -15.02 -7.33 4.28
CA LEU A 294 -16.47 -7.53 4.11
C LEU A 294 -16.85 -8.91 3.59
N ALA A 295 -15.92 -9.88 3.49
CA ALA A 295 -16.22 -11.23 2.99
C ALA A 295 -17.27 -11.97 3.85
N ASN A 296 -17.26 -11.74 5.16
CA ASN A 296 -18.33 -12.15 6.07
C ASN A 296 -18.99 -10.90 6.65
N ARG A 297 -20.19 -10.64 6.17
CA ARG A 297 -20.92 -9.39 6.45
C ARG A 297 -21.36 -9.26 7.91
N GLU A 298 -21.84 -10.33 8.52
CA GLU A 298 -22.30 -10.34 9.92
C GLU A 298 -21.12 -10.06 10.84
N ARG A 299 -20.04 -10.79 10.66
CA ARG A 299 -18.78 -10.57 11.37
C ARG A 299 -18.27 -9.13 11.22
N ALA A 300 -18.38 -8.55 10.03
CA ALA A 300 -17.97 -7.16 9.80
C ALA A 300 -18.79 -6.19 10.65
N PHE A 301 -20.11 -6.37 10.76
CA PHE A 301 -20.95 -5.56 11.65
C PHE A 301 -20.55 -5.70 13.12
N ASP A 302 -20.26 -6.92 13.57
CA ASP A 302 -19.83 -7.16 14.96
C ASP A 302 -18.52 -6.44 15.28
N ILE A 303 -17.55 -6.49 14.36
CA ILE A 303 -16.26 -5.79 14.52
C ILE A 303 -16.44 -4.28 14.52
N ILE A 304 -17.25 -3.74 13.61
CA ILE A 304 -17.56 -2.31 13.56
C ILE A 304 -18.23 -1.84 14.86
N ASP A 305 -19.13 -2.65 15.44
CA ASP A 305 -19.76 -2.35 16.72
C ASP A 305 -18.76 -2.36 17.89
N ILE A 306 -17.79 -3.28 17.89
CA ILE A 306 -16.69 -3.29 18.86
C ILE A 306 -15.87 -1.98 18.75
N VAL A 307 -15.46 -1.59 17.53
CA VAL A 307 -14.71 -0.35 17.30
C VAL A 307 -15.46 0.87 17.80
N LYS A 308 -16.77 0.94 17.51
CA LYS A 308 -17.67 1.99 17.99
C LYS A 308 -17.75 2.03 19.52
N LYS A 309 -18.01 0.88 20.18
CA LYS A 309 -18.09 0.78 21.64
C LYS A 309 -16.80 1.16 22.35
N LEU A 310 -15.68 0.85 21.73
CA LEU A 310 -14.35 1.25 22.20
C LEU A 310 -14.02 2.73 21.92
N ASN A 311 -14.88 3.47 21.23
CA ASN A 311 -14.60 4.85 20.81
C ASN A 311 -13.25 4.99 20.11
N ILE A 312 -13.00 4.13 19.12
CA ILE A 312 -11.83 4.11 18.25
C ILE A 312 -12.30 4.40 16.82
N THR A 313 -11.48 5.06 16.02
CA THR A 313 -11.78 5.32 14.60
C THR A 313 -11.22 4.20 13.73
N ALA A 314 -12.04 3.63 12.84
CA ALA A 314 -11.59 2.66 11.84
C ALA A 314 -11.14 3.36 10.55
N VAL A 315 -10.02 2.89 9.98
CA VAL A 315 -9.50 3.28 8.67
C VAL A 315 -9.25 2.02 7.85
N PHE A 316 -9.75 1.96 6.62
CA PHE A 316 -9.59 0.82 5.72
C PHE A 316 -8.63 1.20 4.59
N GLN A 317 -7.36 0.81 4.73
CA GLN A 317 -6.29 1.18 3.80
C GLN A 317 -6.41 0.40 2.48
N ASN A 318 -6.74 -0.88 2.54
CA ASN A 318 -6.84 -1.76 1.36
C ASN A 318 -8.15 -1.60 0.59
N GLY A 319 -9.02 -0.66 1.02
CA GLY A 319 -10.34 -0.47 0.45
C GLY A 319 -11.34 -1.54 0.87
N LEU A 320 -12.60 -1.30 0.54
CA LEU A 320 -13.70 -2.23 0.83
C LEU A 320 -14.38 -2.67 -0.47
N ALA A 321 -14.86 -3.91 -0.50
CA ALA A 321 -15.56 -4.46 -1.66
C ALA A 321 -16.89 -3.73 -1.88
N LEU A 322 -17.02 -2.97 -2.98
CA LEU A 322 -18.18 -2.11 -3.24
C LEU A 322 -19.50 -2.88 -3.27
N TYR A 323 -19.52 -4.12 -3.74
CA TYR A 323 -20.74 -4.93 -3.80
C TYR A 323 -21.34 -5.24 -2.42
N ALA A 324 -20.55 -5.07 -1.36
CA ALA A 324 -20.97 -5.29 0.04
C ALA A 324 -21.27 -3.97 0.79
N LEU A 325 -21.12 -2.81 0.13
CA LEU A 325 -21.38 -1.48 0.68
C LEU A 325 -22.80 -1.02 0.33
N ASP A 326 -23.80 -1.48 1.08
CA ASP A 326 -25.12 -0.88 1.06
C ASP A 326 -25.24 0.24 2.12
N LYS A 327 -26.36 0.96 2.10
CA LYS A 327 -26.61 2.08 3.02
C LYS A 327 -26.45 1.66 4.50
N LYS A 328 -26.96 0.48 4.89
CA LYS A 328 -26.85 -0.03 6.26
C LYS A 328 -25.39 -0.25 6.69
N MET A 329 -24.56 -0.80 5.80
CA MET A 329 -23.13 -0.97 6.06
C MET A 329 -22.42 0.39 6.17
N LEU A 330 -22.74 1.34 5.29
CA LEU A 330 -22.15 2.67 5.32
C LEU A 330 -22.55 3.45 6.59
N GLU A 331 -23.80 3.36 7.03
CA GLU A 331 -24.25 3.94 8.30
C GLU A 331 -23.52 3.32 9.51
N SER A 332 -23.30 2.01 9.50
CA SER A 332 -22.52 1.32 10.53
C SER A 332 -21.07 1.81 10.54
N LEU A 333 -20.41 1.85 9.39
CA LEU A 333 -19.04 2.37 9.24
C LEU A 333 -18.95 3.83 9.72
N LYS A 334 -19.90 4.68 9.32
CA LYS A 334 -19.95 6.08 9.78
C LYS A 334 -20.05 6.17 11.31
N SER A 335 -20.87 5.31 11.92
CA SER A 335 -21.04 5.28 13.39
C SER A 335 -19.77 4.87 14.15
N ALA A 336 -18.84 4.16 13.49
CA ALA A 336 -17.51 3.80 14.00
C ALA A 336 -16.43 4.82 13.61
N GLY A 337 -16.83 6.06 13.26
CA GLY A 337 -15.90 7.16 12.97
C GLY A 337 -15.29 7.13 11.58
N VAL A 338 -15.76 6.27 10.67
CA VAL A 338 -15.25 6.23 9.29
C VAL A 338 -15.74 7.48 8.55
N ASN A 339 -14.82 8.37 8.20
CA ASN A 339 -15.10 9.61 7.48
C ASN A 339 -14.52 9.62 6.05
N GLN A 340 -13.78 8.60 5.69
CA GLN A 340 -13.19 8.44 4.37
C GLN A 340 -13.23 6.97 3.95
N LEU A 341 -13.56 6.71 2.68
CA LEU A 341 -13.48 5.39 2.07
C LEU A 341 -12.74 5.43 0.74
N MET A 342 -11.91 4.42 0.54
CA MET A 342 -11.33 4.09 -0.74
C MET A 342 -12.30 3.17 -1.49
N LEU A 343 -12.82 3.64 -2.61
CA LEU A 343 -13.74 2.89 -3.46
C LEU A 343 -12.95 2.23 -4.60
N SER A 344 -12.66 0.95 -4.47
CA SER A 344 -11.90 0.17 -5.46
C SER A 344 -12.78 -0.16 -6.66
N VAL A 345 -13.08 0.82 -7.51
CA VAL A 345 -13.87 0.67 -8.74
C VAL A 345 -13.06 -0.02 -9.83
N GLU A 346 -11.81 0.35 -9.97
CA GLU A 346 -10.76 -0.12 -10.88
C GLU A 346 -11.00 0.22 -12.34
N SER A 347 -12.21 0.10 -12.89
CA SER A 347 -12.54 0.53 -14.26
C SER A 347 -13.99 0.99 -14.37
N GLY A 348 -14.25 1.96 -15.23
CA GLY A 348 -15.60 2.37 -15.64
C GLY A 348 -16.14 1.59 -16.85
N SER A 349 -15.40 0.62 -17.41
CA SER A 349 -15.86 -0.27 -18.48
C SER A 349 -16.33 -1.62 -17.90
N ASN A 350 -17.60 -1.98 -18.17
CA ASN A 350 -18.12 -3.30 -17.78
C ASN A 350 -17.36 -4.45 -18.45
N ARG A 351 -16.85 -4.23 -19.67
CA ARG A 351 -16.03 -5.22 -20.38
C ARG A 351 -14.73 -5.49 -19.65
N VAL A 352 -14.04 -4.43 -19.29
CA VAL A 352 -12.76 -4.49 -18.56
C VAL A 352 -12.96 -5.17 -17.21
N LEU A 353 -13.94 -4.73 -16.41
CA LEU A 353 -14.23 -5.33 -15.10
C LEU A 353 -14.49 -6.84 -15.18
N LYS A 354 -15.35 -7.28 -16.13
CA LYS A 354 -15.80 -8.67 -16.19
C LYS A 354 -14.83 -9.58 -16.93
N LYS A 355 -14.33 -9.14 -18.12
CA LYS A 355 -13.56 -10.00 -19.04
C LYS A 355 -12.05 -9.93 -18.86
N ILE A 356 -11.55 -8.82 -18.33
CA ILE A 356 -10.10 -8.59 -18.13
C ILE A 356 -9.74 -8.70 -16.66
N MET A 357 -10.38 -7.89 -15.81
CA MET A 357 -10.03 -7.82 -14.38
C MET A 357 -10.61 -8.96 -13.53
N HIS A 358 -11.61 -9.71 -14.04
CA HIS A 358 -12.36 -10.72 -13.28
C HIS A 358 -12.95 -10.18 -11.97
N LYS A 359 -13.29 -8.88 -11.96
CA LYS A 359 -13.80 -8.20 -10.78
C LYS A 359 -15.32 -8.33 -10.67
N ARG A 360 -15.81 -8.76 -9.51
CA ARG A 360 -17.24 -8.90 -9.20
C ARG A 360 -17.83 -7.52 -8.85
N LEU A 361 -17.92 -6.64 -9.83
CA LEU A 361 -18.51 -5.32 -9.64
C LEU A 361 -19.49 -5.00 -10.77
N ASN A 362 -20.67 -4.49 -10.41
CA ASN A 362 -21.61 -3.88 -11.35
C ASN A 362 -21.51 -2.35 -11.20
N LEU A 363 -21.31 -1.66 -12.31
CA LEU A 363 -21.13 -0.20 -12.31
C LEU A 363 -22.36 0.57 -11.77
N SER A 364 -23.58 -0.01 -11.82
CA SER A 364 -24.77 0.61 -11.22
C SER A 364 -24.63 0.82 -9.71
N ILE A 365 -23.93 -0.09 -9.00
CA ILE A 365 -23.69 0.00 -7.57
C ILE A 365 -22.78 1.18 -7.23
N VAL A 366 -21.84 1.51 -8.09
CA VAL A 366 -20.83 2.57 -7.83
C VAL A 366 -21.51 3.93 -7.63
N LYS A 367 -22.50 4.25 -8.47
CA LYS A 367 -23.24 5.52 -8.36
C LYS A 367 -24.03 5.59 -7.05
N GLN A 368 -24.68 4.48 -6.68
CA GLN A 368 -25.47 4.42 -5.45
C GLN A 368 -24.54 4.57 -4.22
N VAL A 369 -23.45 3.80 -4.15
CA VAL A 369 -22.50 3.89 -3.04
C VAL A 369 -21.91 5.29 -2.90
N ALA A 370 -21.50 5.93 -4.01
CA ALA A 370 -20.98 7.29 -3.99
C ALA A 370 -22.03 8.31 -3.48
N THR A 371 -23.30 8.14 -3.88
CA THR A 371 -24.41 8.99 -3.42
C THR A 371 -24.68 8.79 -1.92
N ASP A 372 -24.74 7.54 -1.46
CA ASP A 372 -24.96 7.22 -0.05
C ASP A 372 -23.81 7.72 0.83
N CYS A 373 -22.56 7.55 0.39
CA CYS A 373 -21.39 8.11 1.09
C CYS A 373 -21.51 9.63 1.23
N ARG A 374 -21.88 10.32 0.14
CA ARG A 374 -22.06 11.78 0.18
C ARG A 374 -23.16 12.18 1.16
N GLY A 375 -24.29 11.47 1.18
CA GLY A 375 -25.40 11.72 2.13
C GLY A 375 -25.01 11.50 3.59
N LEU A 376 -24.03 10.61 3.85
CA LEU A 376 -23.48 10.33 5.17
C LEU A 376 -22.23 11.16 5.51
N GLU A 377 -21.85 12.10 4.65
CA GLU A 377 -20.63 12.89 4.80
C GLU A 377 -19.36 12.01 4.95
N ILE A 378 -19.29 10.92 4.19
CA ILE A 378 -18.10 10.07 4.05
C ILE A 378 -17.37 10.53 2.78
N TYR A 379 -16.12 10.97 2.93
CA TYR A 379 -15.27 11.35 1.81
C TYR A 379 -14.88 10.13 0.99
N THR A 380 -15.00 10.23 -0.33
CA THR A 380 -14.72 9.10 -1.24
C THR A 380 -13.54 9.38 -2.15
N ASN A 381 -12.55 8.46 -2.13
CA ASN A 381 -11.50 8.33 -3.15
C ASN A 381 -11.83 7.14 -4.04
N VAL A 382 -11.94 7.35 -5.34
CA VAL A 382 -12.22 6.29 -6.31
C VAL A 382 -10.91 5.86 -6.99
N ASN A 383 -10.51 4.60 -6.81
CA ASN A 383 -9.33 4.04 -7.46
C ASN A 383 -9.68 3.48 -8.84
N ILE A 384 -8.87 3.83 -9.83
CA ILE A 384 -8.99 3.40 -11.22
C ILE A 384 -7.61 2.93 -11.71
N LEU A 385 -7.60 1.80 -12.43
CA LEU A 385 -6.45 1.27 -13.15
C LEU A 385 -6.72 1.36 -14.64
N ILE A 386 -5.74 1.87 -15.40
CA ILE A 386 -5.78 1.87 -16.87
C ILE A 386 -4.50 1.28 -17.45
N GLY A 387 -4.55 0.77 -18.67
CA GLY A 387 -3.40 0.16 -19.34
C GLY A 387 -3.23 -1.33 -19.05
N LEU A 388 -4.35 -2.06 -18.86
CA LEU A 388 -4.31 -3.52 -18.68
C LEU A 388 -4.15 -4.23 -20.03
N PRO A 389 -3.49 -5.41 -20.08
CA PRO A 389 -3.46 -6.24 -21.28
C PRO A 389 -4.87 -6.58 -21.78
N GLY A 390 -5.15 -6.24 -23.04
CA GLY A 390 -6.47 -6.46 -23.67
C GLY A 390 -7.49 -5.34 -23.42
N GLU A 391 -7.14 -4.29 -22.68
CA GLU A 391 -7.90 -3.04 -22.63
C GLU A 391 -7.63 -2.23 -23.89
N THR A 392 -8.66 -1.62 -24.45
CA THR A 392 -8.56 -0.77 -25.64
C THR A 392 -8.68 0.72 -25.28
N LYS A 393 -8.25 1.59 -26.19
CA LYS A 393 -8.47 3.05 -26.04
C LYS A 393 -9.95 3.40 -25.86
N GLN A 394 -10.86 2.66 -26.53
CA GLN A 394 -12.30 2.86 -26.37
C GLN A 394 -12.77 2.48 -24.95
N ASP A 395 -12.25 1.42 -24.35
CA ASP A 395 -12.59 1.08 -22.96
C ASP A 395 -12.17 2.17 -21.98
N ILE A 396 -11.03 2.83 -22.23
CA ILE A 396 -10.55 3.95 -21.40
C ILE A 396 -11.50 5.16 -21.57
N GLU A 397 -11.94 5.47 -22.77
CA GLU A 397 -12.91 6.55 -23.01
C GLU A 397 -14.29 6.23 -22.42
N ASP A 398 -14.75 4.98 -22.49
CA ASP A 398 -15.99 4.53 -21.84
C ASP A 398 -15.88 4.70 -20.31
N ALA A 399 -14.73 4.29 -19.73
CA ALA A 399 -14.44 4.48 -18.31
C ALA A 399 -14.44 5.97 -17.94
N ARG A 400 -13.75 6.81 -18.70
CA ARG A 400 -13.68 8.27 -18.51
C ARG A 400 -15.08 8.90 -18.53
N SER A 401 -15.91 8.52 -19.50
CA SER A 401 -17.29 8.98 -19.62
C SER A 401 -18.16 8.56 -18.44
N PHE A 402 -18.05 7.31 -18.01
CA PHE A 402 -18.76 6.79 -16.84
C PHE A 402 -18.35 7.53 -15.55
N LEU A 403 -17.05 7.73 -15.33
CA LEU A 403 -16.53 8.36 -14.11
C LEU A 403 -17.01 9.81 -13.92
N LYS A 404 -17.23 10.57 -15.01
CA LYS A 404 -17.84 11.90 -14.96
C LYS A 404 -19.27 11.90 -14.39
N THR A 405 -19.95 10.76 -14.44
CA THR A 405 -21.32 10.60 -13.90
C THR A 405 -21.36 10.22 -12.42
N ILE A 406 -20.21 9.98 -11.78
CA ILE A 406 -20.13 9.59 -10.37
C ILE A 406 -19.89 10.83 -9.51
N HIS A 407 -20.65 10.97 -8.43
CA HIS A 407 -20.50 12.08 -7.48
C HIS A 407 -19.50 11.72 -6.36
N ALA A 408 -18.30 11.25 -6.73
CA ALA A 408 -17.20 11.05 -5.79
C ALA A 408 -16.45 12.37 -5.50
N ASN A 409 -15.74 12.42 -4.38
CA ASN A 409 -14.98 13.62 -4.01
C ASN A 409 -13.65 13.71 -4.76
N TRP A 410 -12.97 12.56 -4.96
CA TRP A 410 -11.67 12.50 -5.63
C TRP A 410 -11.48 11.19 -6.39
N PHE A 411 -10.68 11.24 -7.46
CA PHE A 411 -10.31 10.08 -8.27
C PHE A 411 -8.79 9.89 -8.24
N MET A 412 -8.36 8.66 -8.07
CA MET A 412 -6.95 8.25 -8.14
C MET A 412 -6.78 7.35 -9.36
N ILE A 413 -6.15 7.88 -10.39
CA ILE A 413 -5.94 7.16 -11.65
C ILE A 413 -4.50 6.61 -11.65
N PHE A 414 -4.38 5.31 -11.74
CA PHE A 414 -3.10 4.59 -11.74
C PHE A 414 -2.87 3.89 -13.07
N CYS A 415 -1.61 3.85 -13.50
CA CYS A 415 -1.19 2.94 -14.55
C CYS A 415 -1.14 1.51 -14.00
N ALA A 416 -1.68 0.55 -14.73
CA ALA A 416 -1.63 -0.84 -14.33
C ALA A 416 -0.16 -1.31 -14.23
N THR A 417 0.21 -1.83 -13.06
CA THR A 417 1.55 -2.39 -12.82
C THR A 417 1.41 -3.89 -12.65
N PRO A 418 2.07 -4.71 -13.48
CA PRO A 418 1.94 -6.16 -13.42
C PRO A 418 2.74 -6.73 -12.24
N LEU A 419 2.06 -6.94 -11.12
CA LEU A 419 2.67 -7.50 -9.91
C LEU A 419 3.03 -8.97 -10.13
N VAL A 420 4.27 -9.35 -9.81
CA VAL A 420 4.72 -10.75 -9.93
C VAL A 420 3.83 -11.67 -9.08
N GLY A 421 3.43 -12.81 -9.64
CA GLY A 421 2.45 -13.72 -9.04
C GLY A 421 0.99 -13.41 -9.39
N SER A 422 0.70 -12.31 -10.12
CA SER A 422 -0.62 -12.01 -10.65
C SER A 422 -0.81 -12.60 -12.07
N GLU A 423 -2.06 -12.90 -12.43
CA GLU A 423 -2.41 -13.32 -13.80
C GLU A 423 -2.00 -12.29 -14.85
N MET A 424 -2.17 -11.00 -14.54
CA MET A 424 -1.76 -9.90 -15.41
C MET A 424 -0.26 -9.94 -15.70
N PHE A 425 0.58 -10.24 -14.71
CA PHE A 425 2.02 -10.40 -14.90
C PHE A 425 2.34 -11.55 -15.86
N ASP A 426 1.69 -12.70 -15.67
CA ASP A 426 1.93 -13.87 -16.52
C ASP A 426 1.53 -13.60 -17.99
N ILE A 427 0.42 -12.89 -18.21
CA ILE A 427 0.01 -12.44 -19.55
C ILE A 427 1.06 -11.49 -20.15
N CYS A 428 1.48 -10.46 -19.40
CA CYS A 428 2.47 -9.50 -19.88
C CYS A 428 3.80 -10.17 -20.25
N ARG A 429 4.28 -11.08 -19.39
CA ARG A 429 5.52 -11.83 -19.64
C ARG A 429 5.40 -12.72 -20.88
N LYS A 430 4.31 -13.48 -20.99
CA LYS A 430 4.08 -14.39 -22.12
C LYS A 430 3.99 -13.65 -23.46
N LYS A 431 3.39 -12.48 -23.47
CA LYS A 431 3.19 -11.66 -24.67
C LYS A 431 4.28 -10.62 -24.92
N ASN A 432 5.30 -10.57 -24.06
CA ASN A 432 6.40 -9.60 -24.15
C ASN A 432 5.93 -8.13 -24.08
N TYR A 433 4.97 -7.82 -23.21
CA TYR A 433 4.40 -6.48 -23.04
C TYR A 433 5.13 -5.63 -22.01
N LEU A 434 6.14 -6.16 -21.31
CA LEU A 434 6.89 -5.44 -20.26
C LEU A 434 7.93 -4.51 -20.87
N ARG A 435 7.93 -3.24 -20.49
CA ARG A 435 8.87 -2.20 -20.97
C ARG A 435 10.20 -2.17 -20.22
N SER A 436 10.24 -2.69 -19.01
CA SER A 436 11.43 -2.71 -18.16
C SER A 436 11.53 -4.01 -17.37
N SER A 437 12.67 -4.19 -16.69
CA SER A 437 12.79 -5.29 -15.73
C SER A 437 11.71 -5.18 -14.64
N TYR A 438 11.01 -6.29 -14.38
CA TYR A 438 9.96 -6.31 -13.36
C TYR A 438 10.51 -6.22 -11.93
N THR A 439 11.80 -6.44 -11.71
CA THR A 439 12.48 -6.15 -10.43
C THR A 439 12.66 -4.65 -10.21
N ASP A 440 12.49 -3.85 -11.27
CA ASP A 440 12.65 -2.40 -11.29
C ASP A 440 11.35 -1.63 -11.44
N PHE A 441 10.19 -2.30 -11.38
CA PHE A 441 8.92 -1.61 -11.55
C PHE A 441 8.72 -0.49 -10.54
N ASP A 442 8.37 0.67 -11.07
CA ASP A 442 7.88 1.82 -10.35
C ASP A 442 6.36 1.91 -10.54
N TYR A 443 5.62 1.94 -9.43
CA TYR A 443 4.15 2.03 -9.47
C TYR A 443 3.61 3.37 -9.98
N LYS A 444 4.49 4.34 -10.21
CA LYS A 444 4.14 5.67 -10.74
C LYS A 444 4.24 5.76 -12.28
N LYS A 445 4.82 4.73 -12.92
CA LYS A 445 5.06 4.71 -14.36
C LYS A 445 4.23 3.62 -15.05
N ALA A 446 3.87 3.87 -16.31
CA ALA A 446 3.30 2.84 -17.17
C ALA A 446 4.39 1.86 -17.58
N ASN A 447 4.21 0.58 -17.21
CA ASN A 447 5.18 -0.49 -17.45
C ASN A 447 4.72 -1.48 -18.53
N ILE A 448 3.53 -1.28 -19.10
CA ILE A 448 2.90 -2.17 -20.07
C ILE A 448 2.73 -1.43 -21.40
N GLU A 449 3.07 -2.12 -22.47
CA GLU A 449 2.79 -1.71 -23.85
C GLU A 449 2.19 -2.90 -24.59
N THR A 450 1.14 -2.66 -25.37
CA THR A 450 0.40 -3.68 -26.12
C THR A 450 0.17 -3.23 -27.56
N GLU A 451 -0.55 -4.03 -28.35
CA GLU A 451 -0.95 -3.66 -29.71
C GLU A 451 -1.96 -2.49 -29.71
N ASP A 452 -2.72 -2.31 -28.61
CA ASP A 452 -3.78 -1.31 -28.48
C ASP A 452 -3.27 0.07 -28.02
N PHE A 453 -2.16 0.09 -27.26
CA PHE A 453 -1.62 1.34 -26.71
C PHE A 453 -0.12 1.25 -26.37
N THR A 454 0.54 2.42 -26.36
CA THR A 454 1.91 2.59 -25.84
C THR A 454 1.90 2.95 -24.36
N ALA A 455 3.02 2.73 -23.68
CA ALA A 455 3.19 3.11 -22.28
C ALA A 455 3.06 4.64 -22.09
N GLU A 456 3.57 5.43 -23.03
CA GLU A 456 3.48 6.89 -23.03
C GLU A 456 2.03 7.37 -23.16
N TYR A 457 1.23 6.72 -24.00
CA TYR A 457 -0.22 7.02 -24.10
C TYR A 457 -0.93 6.78 -22.77
N ILE A 458 -0.67 5.66 -22.10
CA ILE A 458 -1.28 5.34 -20.79
C ILE A 458 -0.83 6.33 -19.73
N GLN A 459 0.46 6.68 -19.68
CA GLN A 459 0.99 7.66 -18.74
C GLN A 459 0.33 9.03 -18.91
N GLU A 460 0.22 9.50 -20.15
CA GLU A 460 -0.44 10.76 -20.46
C GLU A 460 -1.94 10.71 -20.16
N MET A 461 -2.63 9.63 -20.54
CA MET A 461 -4.06 9.49 -20.29
C MET A 461 -4.39 9.43 -18.80
N ALA A 462 -3.57 8.74 -17.98
CA ALA A 462 -3.71 8.73 -16.53
C ALA A 462 -3.66 10.17 -15.97
N TYR A 463 -2.73 10.97 -16.46
CA TYR A 463 -2.59 12.36 -16.03
C TYR A 463 -3.76 13.24 -16.51
N VAL A 464 -4.17 13.11 -17.78
CA VAL A 464 -5.33 13.82 -18.35
C VAL A 464 -6.60 13.51 -17.56
N MET A 465 -6.88 12.22 -17.31
CA MET A 465 -8.06 11.82 -16.53
C MET A 465 -8.00 12.34 -15.09
N ASN A 466 -6.81 12.37 -14.49
CA ASN A 466 -6.62 12.94 -13.15
C ASN A 466 -6.98 14.43 -13.13
N LEU A 467 -6.48 15.21 -14.08
CA LEU A 467 -6.77 16.64 -14.19
C LEU A 467 -8.26 16.89 -14.49
N GLU A 468 -8.82 16.14 -15.42
CA GLU A 468 -10.22 16.31 -15.81
C GLU A 468 -11.17 16.00 -14.66
N LEU A 469 -11.07 14.80 -14.07
CA LEU A 469 -12.02 14.33 -13.05
C LEU A 469 -11.89 15.08 -11.72
N ASN A 470 -10.68 15.48 -11.36
CA ASN A 470 -10.42 16.11 -10.07
C ASN A 470 -10.49 17.63 -10.08
N PHE A 471 -10.36 18.28 -11.24
CA PHE A 471 -10.40 19.74 -11.34
C PHE A 471 -11.53 20.21 -12.25
N VAL A 472 -11.47 19.87 -13.54
CA VAL A 472 -12.43 20.37 -14.54
C VAL A 472 -13.86 19.90 -14.25
N GLU A 473 -14.02 18.60 -13.99
CA GLU A 473 -15.28 17.90 -13.71
C GLU A 473 -15.48 17.60 -12.22
N ASN A 474 -14.79 18.31 -11.34
CA ASN A 474 -14.86 18.05 -9.91
C ASN A 474 -16.30 18.10 -9.40
N SER A 475 -16.77 16.98 -8.83
CA SER A 475 -18.16 16.82 -8.39
C SER A 475 -18.56 17.82 -7.31
N ASP A 476 -17.68 18.07 -6.32
CA ASP A 476 -17.99 19.00 -5.24
C ASP A 476 -18.11 20.42 -5.76
N PHE A 477 -17.24 20.82 -6.70
CA PHE A 477 -17.29 22.14 -7.31
C PHE A 477 -18.59 22.31 -8.13
N ARG A 478 -18.94 21.32 -8.98
CA ARG A 478 -20.16 21.37 -9.80
C ARG A 478 -21.45 21.38 -8.97
N LEU A 479 -21.44 20.72 -7.81
CA LEU A 479 -22.57 20.66 -6.89
C LEU A 479 -22.63 21.83 -5.89
N GLY A 480 -21.74 22.82 -6.00
CA GLY A 480 -21.71 23.98 -5.12
C GLY A 480 -21.06 23.74 -3.75
N ASN A 481 -20.47 22.56 -3.51
CA ASN A 481 -19.77 22.23 -2.27
C ASN A 481 -18.35 22.82 -2.25
N TYR A 482 -18.24 24.13 -2.44
CA TYR A 482 -16.97 24.82 -2.64
C TYR A 482 -15.97 24.63 -1.50
N LYS A 483 -16.44 24.47 -0.25
CA LYS A 483 -15.55 24.19 0.90
C LYS A 483 -14.86 22.83 0.76
N MET A 484 -15.59 21.81 0.28
CA MET A 484 -15.05 20.47 0.09
C MET A 484 -14.13 20.42 -1.13
N ALA A 485 -14.55 21.00 -2.27
CA ALA A 485 -13.72 21.13 -3.45
C ALA A 485 -12.39 21.84 -3.15
N LEU A 486 -12.45 22.97 -2.44
CA LEU A 486 -11.27 23.74 -2.02
C LEU A 486 -10.31 22.91 -1.16
N LYS A 487 -10.81 22.01 -0.30
CA LYS A 487 -9.97 21.11 0.49
C LYS A 487 -9.13 20.20 -0.43
N GLY A 488 -9.75 19.62 -1.47
CA GLY A 488 -9.07 18.82 -2.49
C GLY A 488 -8.02 19.63 -3.26
N PHE A 489 -8.39 20.81 -3.78
CA PHE A 489 -7.48 21.67 -4.54
C PHE A 489 -6.29 22.13 -3.70
N LYS A 490 -6.50 22.51 -2.44
CA LYS A 490 -5.42 22.87 -1.51
C LYS A 490 -4.48 21.70 -1.21
N ASN A 491 -5.00 20.48 -1.15
CA ASN A 491 -4.17 19.31 -0.97
C ASN A 491 -3.27 19.06 -2.19
N ALA A 492 -3.79 19.24 -3.41
CA ALA A 492 -3.00 19.17 -4.64
C ALA A 492 -1.93 20.29 -4.70
N ILE A 493 -2.29 21.53 -4.34
CA ILE A 493 -1.34 22.66 -4.27
C ILE A 493 -0.24 22.40 -3.23
N ARG A 494 -0.58 21.79 -2.09
CA ARG A 494 0.41 21.43 -1.06
C ARG A 494 1.42 20.40 -1.58
N ALA A 495 0.95 19.43 -2.39
CA ALA A 495 1.81 18.43 -3.01
C ALA A 495 2.65 19.01 -4.16
N LYS A 496 2.11 19.97 -4.91
CA LYS A 496 2.73 20.63 -6.06
C LYS A 496 2.34 22.11 -6.05
N SER A 497 3.23 22.96 -5.50
CA SER A 497 2.96 24.38 -5.28
C SER A 497 2.76 25.21 -6.57
N ASP A 498 3.23 24.70 -7.71
CA ASP A 498 3.08 25.28 -9.06
C ASP A 498 1.94 24.63 -9.88
N HIS A 499 0.94 24.01 -9.19
CA HIS A 499 -0.17 23.34 -9.85
C HIS A 499 -1.21 24.36 -10.38
N ALA A 500 -1.06 24.80 -11.64
CA ALA A 500 -1.86 25.89 -12.22
C ALA A 500 -3.38 25.65 -12.13
N LEU A 501 -3.89 24.46 -12.52
CA LEU A 501 -5.32 24.14 -12.40
C LEU A 501 -5.79 24.10 -10.93
N GLY A 502 -4.94 23.64 -10.00
CA GLY A 502 -5.24 23.68 -8.58
C GLY A 502 -5.46 25.11 -8.08
N HIS A 503 -4.58 26.03 -8.43
CA HIS A 503 -4.72 27.45 -8.11
C HIS A 503 -5.93 28.08 -8.79
N TYR A 504 -6.19 27.78 -10.05
CA TYR A 504 -7.34 28.29 -10.80
C TYR A 504 -8.66 27.93 -10.12
N TYR A 505 -8.90 26.65 -9.84
CA TYR A 505 -10.14 26.20 -9.21
C TYR A 505 -10.22 26.59 -7.73
N ALA A 506 -9.10 26.69 -7.01
CA ALA A 506 -9.07 27.25 -5.65
C ALA A 506 -9.48 28.72 -5.65
N ALA A 507 -9.04 29.52 -6.63
CA ALA A 507 -9.45 30.92 -6.78
C ALA A 507 -10.96 31.02 -6.96
N GLN A 508 -11.54 30.23 -7.85
CA GLN A 508 -12.99 30.20 -8.06
C GLN A 508 -13.77 29.79 -6.81
N CYS A 509 -13.27 28.79 -6.06
CA CYS A 509 -13.88 28.43 -4.78
C CYS A 509 -13.86 29.57 -3.79
N TYR A 510 -12.72 30.26 -3.65
CA TYR A 510 -12.61 31.41 -2.73
C TYR A 510 -13.53 32.55 -3.11
N GLU A 511 -13.71 32.82 -4.39
CA GLU A 511 -14.66 33.82 -4.88
C GLU A 511 -16.08 33.47 -4.48
N LYS A 512 -16.52 32.21 -4.76
CA LYS A 512 -17.86 31.73 -4.38
C LYS A 512 -18.08 31.69 -2.86
N LEU A 513 -17.01 31.61 -2.07
CA LEU A 513 -17.04 31.65 -0.60
C LEU A 513 -16.88 33.09 -0.03
N GLY A 514 -16.85 34.13 -0.88
CA GLY A 514 -16.76 35.53 -0.47
C GLY A 514 -15.37 35.99 -0.01
N ASN A 515 -14.31 35.25 -0.33
CA ASN A 515 -12.93 35.61 0.05
C ASN A 515 -12.15 36.13 -1.17
N SER A 516 -12.48 37.35 -1.60
CA SER A 516 -11.89 37.96 -2.80
C SER A 516 -10.37 38.14 -2.72
N LYS A 517 -9.81 38.37 -1.53
CA LYS A 517 -8.35 38.52 -1.35
C LYS A 517 -7.60 37.21 -1.71
N LYS A 518 -8.07 36.06 -1.19
CA LYS A 518 -7.48 34.76 -1.51
C LYS A 518 -7.79 34.35 -2.95
N ALA A 519 -8.97 34.67 -3.46
CA ALA A 519 -9.31 34.41 -4.85
C ALA A 519 -8.32 35.10 -5.81
N LEU A 520 -8.05 36.40 -5.61
CA LEU A 520 -7.08 37.14 -6.41
C LEU A 520 -5.67 36.59 -6.30
N GLN A 521 -5.23 36.24 -5.08
CA GLN A 521 -3.90 35.66 -4.84
C GLN A 521 -3.71 34.35 -5.63
N HIS A 522 -4.66 33.41 -5.54
CA HIS A 522 -4.58 32.15 -6.25
C HIS A 522 -4.73 32.32 -7.77
N MET A 523 -5.57 33.25 -8.22
CA MET A 523 -5.74 33.53 -9.65
C MET A 523 -4.44 34.08 -10.27
N ASN A 524 -3.73 34.98 -9.58
CA ASN A 524 -2.45 35.51 -10.06
C ASN A 524 -1.40 34.40 -10.21
N ILE A 525 -1.34 33.45 -9.25
CA ILE A 525 -0.43 32.31 -9.36
C ILE A 525 -0.85 31.43 -10.54
N ALA A 526 -2.15 31.15 -10.70
CA ALA A 526 -2.67 30.35 -11.82
C ALA A 526 -2.29 30.95 -13.18
N LYS A 527 -2.39 32.29 -13.33
CA LYS A 527 -1.99 33.00 -14.56
C LYS A 527 -0.51 32.82 -14.87
N ILE A 528 0.36 33.04 -13.89
CA ILE A 528 1.82 32.88 -14.04
C ILE A 528 2.18 31.43 -14.42
N GLU A 529 1.63 30.45 -13.70
CA GLU A 529 1.92 29.05 -13.96
C GLU A 529 1.36 28.55 -15.30
N ALA A 530 0.20 29.07 -15.73
CA ALA A 530 -0.42 28.71 -16.99
C ALA A 530 0.36 29.17 -18.23
N GLU A 531 1.29 30.14 -18.10
CA GLU A 531 2.18 30.56 -19.20
C GLU A 531 3.26 29.51 -19.51
N LYS A 532 3.53 28.58 -18.59
CA LYS A 532 4.51 27.51 -18.80
C LYS A 532 3.98 26.52 -19.86
N PRO A 533 4.81 26.06 -20.82
CA PRO A 533 4.37 25.16 -21.92
C PRO A 533 3.63 23.91 -21.41
N PHE A 534 4.07 23.36 -20.30
CA PHE A 534 3.45 22.21 -19.66
C PHE A 534 1.97 22.49 -19.32
N TRP A 535 1.67 23.62 -18.67
CA TRP A 535 0.30 23.95 -18.27
C TRP A 535 -0.54 24.49 -19.43
N GLN A 536 0.06 25.24 -20.39
CA GLN A 536 -0.64 25.71 -21.60
C GLN A 536 -1.30 24.56 -22.36
N LYS A 537 -0.62 23.41 -22.47
CA LYS A 537 -1.16 22.19 -23.07
C LYS A 537 -2.52 21.81 -22.49
N TYR A 538 -2.64 21.79 -21.16
CA TYR A 538 -3.85 21.34 -20.47
C TYR A 538 -4.94 22.42 -20.41
N PHE A 539 -4.58 23.69 -20.27
CA PHE A 539 -5.52 24.79 -20.36
C PHE A 539 -6.18 24.83 -21.75
N ASN A 540 -5.41 24.66 -22.80
CA ASN A 540 -5.93 24.56 -24.18
C ASN A 540 -6.79 23.31 -24.38
N MET A 541 -6.32 22.15 -23.90
CA MET A 541 -7.06 20.88 -24.00
C MET A 541 -8.46 20.96 -23.36
N PHE A 542 -8.56 21.61 -22.21
CA PHE A 542 -9.83 21.76 -21.48
C PHE A 542 -10.59 23.05 -21.80
N ASN A 543 -10.13 23.84 -22.78
CA ASN A 543 -10.74 25.14 -23.19
C ASN A 543 -10.90 26.12 -22.01
N ILE A 544 -9.97 26.13 -21.05
CA ILE A 544 -10.01 27.01 -19.89
C ILE A 544 -9.38 28.35 -20.26
N LYS A 545 -10.18 29.43 -20.17
CA LYS A 545 -9.72 30.81 -20.40
C LYS A 545 -9.45 31.48 -19.05
N LEU A 546 -8.24 32.01 -18.89
CA LEU A 546 -7.89 32.87 -17.76
C LEU A 546 -8.37 34.31 -18.06
N GLN A 547 -9.46 34.70 -17.45
CA GLN A 547 -9.94 36.08 -17.50
C GLN A 547 -9.16 37.02 -16.62
#